data_32927f2fc52e26719b87219199814c82
#
_entry.id   32927f2fc52e26719b87219199814c82
#
_cell.length_a   1.000
_cell.length_b   1.000
_cell.length_c   1.000
_cell.angle_alpha   90.00
_cell.angle_beta   90.00
_cell.angle_gamma   90.00
#
_symmetry.space_group_name_H-M   'P 1'
#
loop_
_entity.id
_entity.type
_entity.pdbx_description
1 polymer ?
#
loop_
_entity_poly.entity_id
_entity_poly.type
_entity_poly.pdbx_seq_one_letter_code
_entity_poly.pdbx_strand_id
1 'polypeptide(L)'
;MRRTLLGMSGLLVLVIWSPVGAAAENSAMPEVQPPIGVFGSTIHARGDVMLSYRFEREDYEGLMQGTRNVSVAEVATEYDVVPTALRISRHVFEAMWAPVEEFTVVIALPFYEKELDWQLGLAGTSTTTTVKGFGDVSLSFLYRVFEDGRNRIHLNLGIGFPSGSIKEAQPVPGSGDTLERLPYVMQLGPGTIDLRPGVTYNGYWRGIFFGGQILGTLQAGTNSQDYTKGNEYGLTGWAGRKWTRWFGTSFRLDWRQVFNPEGEDVLMLATRSPLDNALLQASRRLDALFGFDFYVTRGSLHGMRLSVEAGLPAYQSLDGPQLRNRWSLTAGVQYAF
;
A
#
# COMPACT_ATOMS: atom_id res chain seq x y z
N MET A 1 2.59 44.88 -28.15
CA MET A 1 3.73 44.53 -27.32
C MET A 1 3.43 44.84 -25.88
N ARG A 2 3.07 43.88 -25.08
CA ARG A 2 3.19 43.85 -23.59
C ARG A 2 3.21 42.40 -23.17
N ARG A 3 4.36 41.96 -22.73
CA ARG A 3 4.60 40.64 -22.14
C ARG A 3 4.14 40.69 -20.68
N THR A 4 3.23 39.81 -20.27
CA THR A 4 2.90 39.57 -18.87
C THR A 4 3.67 38.34 -18.41
N LEU A 5 4.62 38.54 -17.51
CA LEU A 5 5.34 37.49 -16.76
C LEU A 5 4.42 36.95 -15.66
N LEU A 6 4.08 35.68 -15.73
CA LEU A 6 3.48 34.96 -14.60
C LEU A 6 4.61 34.54 -13.66
N GLY A 7 4.57 35.10 -12.45
CA GLY A 7 5.47 34.72 -11.37
C GLY A 7 5.10 33.36 -10.78
N MET A 8 6.02 32.42 -10.86
CA MET A 8 5.99 31.20 -10.06
C MET A 8 6.35 31.56 -8.62
N SER A 9 5.35 31.53 -7.72
CA SER A 9 5.58 31.63 -6.27
C SER A 9 6.13 30.29 -5.77
N GLY A 10 7.44 30.19 -5.60
CA GLY A 10 8.06 29.06 -4.94
C GLY A 10 7.71 29.06 -3.47
N LEU A 11 7.10 27.98 -2.99
CA LEU A 11 6.88 27.71 -1.57
C LEU A 11 8.23 27.32 -0.94
N LEU A 12 8.88 28.28 -0.30
CA LEU A 12 10.12 28.06 0.44
C LEU A 12 9.78 27.40 1.78
N VAL A 13 9.96 26.10 1.91
CA VAL A 13 9.88 25.41 3.21
C VAL A 13 11.16 25.71 3.97
N LEU A 14 11.09 26.63 4.90
CA LEU A 14 12.17 26.92 5.86
C LEU A 14 12.26 25.75 6.85
N VAL A 15 13.22 24.84 6.62
CA VAL A 15 13.59 23.84 7.63
C VAL A 15 14.43 24.56 8.69
N ILE A 16 13.79 24.87 9.83
CA ILE A 16 14.49 25.39 11.01
C ILE A 16 15.22 24.21 11.65
N TRP A 17 16.51 24.13 11.42
CA TRP A 17 17.39 23.16 12.04
C TRP A 17 17.68 23.59 13.48
N SER A 18 16.95 23.04 14.44
CA SER A 18 17.33 23.07 15.85
C SER A 18 18.19 21.83 16.13
N PRO A 19 19.36 21.93 16.79
CA PRO A 19 20.09 20.76 17.23
C PRO A 19 19.27 20.07 18.33
N VAL A 20 18.62 18.97 17.97
CA VAL A 20 17.92 18.12 18.93
C VAL A 20 18.97 17.41 19.76
N GLY A 21 18.99 17.73 21.05
CA GLY A 21 19.81 17.04 22.04
C GLY A 21 19.49 15.54 22.04
N ALA A 22 20.51 14.74 22.37
CA ALA A 22 20.44 13.30 22.46
C ALA A 22 19.13 12.84 23.13
N ALA A 23 18.35 12.05 22.39
CA ALA A 23 17.13 11.45 22.88
C ALA A 23 17.43 10.65 24.16
N ALA A 24 16.64 10.87 25.19
CA ALA A 24 16.81 10.25 26.49
C ALA A 24 16.68 8.72 26.38
N GLU A 25 17.68 8.01 26.86
CA GLU A 25 17.73 6.54 27.02
C GLU A 25 16.75 6.04 28.09
N ASN A 26 15.47 6.28 27.98
CA ASN A 26 14.47 5.83 28.97
C ASN A 26 13.15 5.33 28.37
N SER A 27 13.14 4.76 27.16
CA SER A 27 12.02 3.91 26.78
C SER A 27 12.32 2.47 27.17
N ALA A 28 11.55 1.92 28.09
CA ALA A 28 11.75 0.59 28.67
C ALA A 28 11.56 -0.58 27.65
N MET A 29 11.09 -0.31 26.44
CA MET A 29 11.09 -1.27 25.34
C MET A 29 12.35 -1.09 24.49
N PRO A 30 13.08 -2.18 24.17
CA PRO A 30 14.10 -2.12 23.13
C PRO A 30 13.48 -1.54 21.86
N GLU A 31 14.23 -0.74 21.12
CA GLU A 31 13.80 -0.17 19.84
C GLU A 31 13.55 -1.28 18.82
N VAL A 32 12.34 -1.79 18.86
CA VAL A 32 11.86 -2.91 18.05
C VAL A 32 11.05 -2.31 16.92
N GLN A 33 11.53 -2.51 15.71
CA GLN A 33 10.80 -2.05 14.56
C GLN A 33 10.13 -3.24 13.85
N PRO A 34 8.80 -3.22 13.72
CA PRO A 34 8.05 -4.19 12.93
C PRO A 34 8.54 -4.28 11.48
N PRO A 35 8.18 -5.34 10.73
CA PRO A 35 8.54 -5.47 9.32
C PRO A 35 8.15 -4.23 8.51
N ILE A 36 8.96 -3.88 7.50
CA ILE A 36 8.80 -2.64 6.71
C ILE A 36 7.44 -2.54 6.02
N GLY A 37 6.80 -3.66 5.70
CA GLY A 37 5.48 -3.70 5.07
C GLY A 37 4.31 -3.39 6.02
N VAL A 38 4.54 -3.20 7.32
CA VAL A 38 3.47 -2.90 8.29
C VAL A 38 3.34 -1.39 8.48
N PHE A 39 2.24 -0.81 7.95
CA PHE A 39 1.97 0.62 8.05
C PHE A 39 1.53 1.03 9.45
N GLY A 40 2.01 2.20 9.93
CA GLY A 40 1.59 2.75 11.22
C GLY A 40 1.82 1.81 12.39
N SER A 41 2.89 1.04 12.36
CA SER A 41 3.19 -0.01 13.33
C SER A 41 3.94 0.48 14.58
N THR A 42 4.44 1.73 14.57
CA THR A 42 5.30 2.26 15.64
C THR A 42 4.83 3.63 16.09
N ILE A 43 4.77 3.85 17.41
CA ILE A 43 4.63 5.17 18.03
C ILE A 43 6.02 5.68 18.40
N HIS A 44 6.26 6.96 18.14
CA HIS A 44 7.52 7.64 18.39
C HIS A 44 7.49 8.37 19.73
N ALA A 45 8.68 8.65 20.28
CA ALA A 45 8.82 9.46 21.49
C ALA A 45 8.48 10.93 21.19
N ARG A 46 8.11 11.68 22.24
CA ARG A 46 7.77 13.09 22.12
C ARG A 46 8.90 13.90 21.45
N GLY A 47 8.52 14.62 20.41
CA GLY A 47 9.42 15.48 19.64
C GLY A 47 10.07 14.78 18.44
N ASP A 48 10.06 13.44 18.38
CA ASP A 48 10.66 12.71 17.26
C ASP A 48 9.96 13.04 15.94
N VAL A 49 10.78 13.15 14.91
CA VAL A 49 10.35 13.21 13.51
C VAL A 49 10.99 12.04 12.77
N MET A 50 10.20 11.28 12.03
CA MET A 50 10.70 10.21 11.16
C MET A 50 10.32 10.49 9.71
N LEU A 51 11.27 10.33 8.80
CA LEU A 51 11.03 10.28 7.37
C LEU A 51 11.22 8.85 6.88
N SER A 52 10.33 8.41 6.02
CA SER A 52 10.34 7.07 5.44
C SER A 52 10.08 7.14 3.94
N TYR A 53 10.76 6.30 3.22
CA TYR A 53 10.46 5.97 1.84
C TYR A 53 10.34 4.46 1.71
N ARG A 54 9.26 4.00 1.05
CA ARG A 54 9.06 2.59 0.71
C ARG A 54 8.78 2.45 -0.78
N PHE A 55 9.44 1.50 -1.37
CA PHE A 55 9.11 0.94 -2.68
C PHE A 55 8.40 -0.39 -2.46
N GLU A 56 7.24 -0.54 -3.05
CA GLU A 56 6.45 -1.77 -3.00
C GLU A 56 6.18 -2.23 -4.43
N ARG A 57 6.37 -3.53 -4.66
CA ARG A 57 6.11 -4.18 -5.94
C ARG A 57 5.24 -5.39 -5.73
N GLU A 58 4.16 -5.47 -6.50
CA GLU A 58 3.33 -6.66 -6.62
C GLU A 58 3.28 -7.09 -8.08
N ASP A 59 3.46 -8.37 -8.32
CA ASP A 59 3.47 -8.97 -9.65
C ASP A 59 2.35 -10.01 -9.73
N TYR A 60 1.51 -9.87 -10.75
CA TYR A 60 0.33 -10.70 -10.95
C TYR A 60 0.39 -11.35 -12.33
N GLU A 61 0.20 -12.66 -12.39
CA GLU A 61 0.25 -13.42 -13.63
C GLU A 61 -0.56 -14.70 -13.51
N GLY A 62 -1.26 -15.05 -14.60
CA GLY A 62 -2.18 -16.18 -14.64
C GLY A 62 -3.52 -15.86 -14.00
N LEU A 63 -4.57 -16.41 -14.56
CA LEU A 63 -5.94 -16.16 -14.14
C LEU A 63 -6.40 -17.21 -13.13
N MET A 64 -7.26 -16.77 -12.19
CA MET A 64 -7.84 -17.60 -11.15
C MET A 64 -9.30 -17.18 -10.92
N GLN A 65 -10.17 -18.15 -10.70
CA GLN A 65 -11.56 -17.98 -10.26
C GLN A 65 -11.83 -18.87 -9.07
N GLY A 66 -12.32 -18.30 -7.97
CA GLY A 66 -12.26 -18.96 -6.68
C GLY A 66 -10.82 -19.34 -6.34
N THR A 67 -10.55 -20.60 -6.09
CA THR A 67 -9.22 -21.17 -5.85
C THR A 67 -8.67 -21.93 -7.07
N ARG A 68 -9.41 -21.95 -8.19
CA ARG A 68 -9.07 -22.70 -9.41
C ARG A 68 -8.34 -21.79 -10.40
N ASN A 69 -7.25 -22.26 -10.97
CA ASN A 69 -6.64 -21.61 -12.12
C ASN A 69 -7.53 -21.77 -13.34
N VAL A 70 -7.69 -20.69 -14.11
CA VAL A 70 -8.42 -20.67 -15.38
C VAL A 70 -7.46 -20.26 -16.50
N SER A 71 -7.69 -20.79 -17.70
CA SER A 71 -6.86 -20.44 -18.84
C SER A 71 -7.36 -19.18 -19.54
N VAL A 72 -6.45 -18.50 -20.27
CA VAL A 72 -6.84 -17.38 -21.14
C VAL A 72 -7.91 -17.82 -22.15
N ALA A 73 -7.80 -19.04 -22.69
CA ALA A 73 -8.76 -19.60 -23.64
C ALA A 73 -10.18 -19.75 -23.03
N GLU A 74 -10.27 -20.17 -21.76
CA GLU A 74 -11.53 -20.29 -21.05
C GLU A 74 -12.18 -18.91 -20.84
N VAL A 75 -11.41 -17.91 -20.39
CA VAL A 75 -11.91 -16.54 -20.18
C VAL A 75 -12.28 -15.84 -21.49
N ALA A 76 -11.54 -16.10 -22.59
CA ALA A 76 -11.81 -15.53 -23.89
C ALA A 76 -13.10 -16.07 -24.56
N THR A 77 -13.76 -17.06 -23.98
CA THR A 77 -15.12 -17.48 -24.42
C THR A 77 -16.22 -16.53 -23.94
N GLU A 78 -15.95 -15.75 -22.90
CA GLU A 78 -16.92 -14.84 -22.28
C GLU A 78 -16.55 -13.36 -22.43
N TYR A 79 -15.25 -13.07 -22.62
CA TYR A 79 -14.72 -11.70 -22.66
C TYR A 79 -13.86 -11.48 -23.90
N ASP A 80 -14.04 -10.32 -24.53
CA ASP A 80 -13.27 -9.93 -25.72
C ASP A 80 -11.80 -9.63 -25.39
N VAL A 81 -11.54 -9.05 -24.21
CA VAL A 81 -10.22 -8.62 -23.74
C VAL A 81 -9.87 -9.33 -22.45
N VAL A 82 -8.80 -10.12 -22.47
CA VAL A 82 -8.35 -10.92 -21.34
C VAL A 82 -7.05 -10.35 -20.77
N PRO A 83 -7.02 -10.02 -19.46
CA PRO A 83 -5.77 -9.60 -18.82
C PRO A 83 -4.83 -10.80 -18.66
N THR A 84 -3.53 -10.59 -18.92
CA THR A 84 -2.52 -11.67 -18.87
C THR A 84 -1.49 -11.46 -17.78
N ALA A 85 -1.09 -10.20 -17.51
CA ALA A 85 -0.22 -9.84 -16.39
C ALA A 85 -0.54 -8.43 -15.91
N LEU A 86 -0.29 -8.18 -14.64
CA LEU A 86 -0.39 -6.84 -14.01
C LEU A 86 0.80 -6.64 -13.07
N ARG A 87 1.45 -5.51 -13.22
CA ARG A 87 2.58 -5.12 -12.37
C ARG A 87 2.24 -3.80 -11.70
N ILE A 88 2.27 -3.79 -10.39
CA ILE A 88 2.02 -2.58 -9.59
C ILE A 88 3.28 -2.23 -8.83
N SER A 89 3.86 -1.07 -9.13
CA SER A 89 4.90 -0.45 -8.31
C SER A 89 4.30 0.73 -7.58
N ARG A 90 4.59 0.84 -6.28
CA ARG A 90 4.14 1.93 -5.42
C ARG A 90 5.33 2.51 -4.68
N HIS A 91 5.54 3.81 -4.81
CA HIS A 91 6.51 4.59 -4.06
C HIS A 91 5.75 5.35 -2.97
N VAL A 92 6.02 5.08 -1.70
CA VAL A 92 5.33 5.72 -0.59
C VAL A 92 6.30 6.61 0.17
N PHE A 93 6.01 7.89 0.20
CA PHE A 93 6.73 8.88 1.00
C PHE A 93 5.94 9.14 2.28
N GLU A 94 6.58 8.99 3.43
CA GLU A 94 5.93 9.16 4.73
C GLU A 94 6.72 10.11 5.62
N ALA A 95 5.99 10.94 6.34
CA ALA A 95 6.52 11.73 7.43
C ALA A 95 5.70 11.44 8.69
N MET A 96 6.39 11.20 9.81
CA MET A 96 5.80 10.97 11.11
C MET A 96 6.31 12.00 12.11
N TRP A 97 5.44 12.44 12.99
CA TRP A 97 5.75 13.39 14.05
C TRP A 97 4.99 13.05 15.34
N ALA A 98 5.69 13.02 16.46
CA ALA A 98 5.13 12.76 17.78
C ALA A 98 5.07 14.05 18.61
N PRO A 99 3.96 14.80 18.61
CA PRO A 99 3.83 16.02 19.43
C PRO A 99 3.85 15.73 20.94
N VAL A 100 3.38 14.57 21.35
CA VAL A 100 3.34 14.07 22.72
C VAL A 100 3.65 12.58 22.74
N GLU A 101 3.96 12.02 23.92
CA GLU A 101 4.37 10.61 24.09
C GLU A 101 3.32 9.59 23.62
N GLU A 102 2.04 9.93 23.74
CA GLU A 102 0.95 9.00 23.43
C GLU A 102 0.48 9.10 21.98
N PHE A 103 0.96 10.07 21.19
CA PHE A 103 0.35 10.41 19.92
C PHE A 103 1.38 10.63 18.81
N THR A 104 1.19 9.95 17.72
CA THR A 104 1.99 10.13 16.50
C THR A 104 1.08 10.44 15.31
N VAL A 105 1.42 11.47 14.57
CA VAL A 105 0.78 11.85 13.29
C VAL A 105 1.60 11.29 12.15
N VAL A 106 0.95 10.70 11.17
CA VAL A 106 1.58 10.13 9.96
C VAL A 106 0.92 10.72 8.73
N ILE A 107 1.71 11.29 7.84
CA ILE A 107 1.28 11.70 6.50
C ILE A 107 1.93 10.77 5.50
N ALA A 108 1.14 10.22 4.57
CA ALA A 108 1.67 9.36 3.51
C ALA A 108 1.17 9.82 2.14
N LEU A 109 2.10 9.82 1.17
CA LEU A 109 1.86 10.17 -0.23
C LEU A 109 2.35 9.04 -1.12
N PRO A 110 1.46 8.25 -1.74
CA PRO A 110 1.82 7.20 -2.68
C PRO A 110 1.92 7.75 -4.11
N PHE A 111 2.89 7.26 -4.85
CA PHE A 111 2.98 7.40 -6.30
C PHE A 111 2.97 6.00 -6.92
N TYR A 112 2.07 5.78 -7.88
CA TYR A 112 1.88 4.50 -8.54
C TYR A 112 2.47 4.50 -9.94
N GLU A 113 2.98 3.31 -10.31
CA GLU A 113 3.21 2.90 -11.69
C GLU A 113 2.57 1.52 -11.86
N LYS A 114 1.58 1.44 -12.76
CA LYS A 114 0.79 0.25 -13.04
C LYS A 114 0.89 -0.11 -14.51
N GLU A 115 1.27 -1.36 -14.79
CA GLU A 115 1.38 -1.90 -16.15
C GLU A 115 0.47 -3.11 -16.26
N LEU A 116 -0.45 -3.08 -17.21
CA LEU A 116 -1.41 -4.16 -17.48
C LEU A 116 -1.22 -4.68 -18.89
N ASP A 117 -0.90 -5.95 -18.99
CA ASP A 117 -0.81 -6.67 -20.26
C ASP A 117 -2.16 -7.30 -20.60
N TRP A 118 -2.62 -7.11 -21.84
CA TRP A 118 -3.88 -7.61 -22.35
C TRP A 118 -3.68 -8.47 -23.58
N GLN A 119 -4.65 -9.34 -23.82
CA GLN A 119 -4.79 -10.09 -25.06
C GLN A 119 -6.21 -9.94 -25.62
N LEU A 120 -6.32 -9.64 -26.91
CA LEU A 120 -7.59 -9.59 -27.65
C LEU A 120 -7.96 -10.99 -28.16
N GLY A 121 -9.02 -11.60 -27.60
CA GLY A 121 -9.47 -12.93 -27.97
C GLY A 121 -8.42 -14.02 -27.79
N LEU A 122 -8.61 -15.16 -28.46
CA LEU A 122 -7.74 -16.33 -28.36
C LEU A 122 -6.40 -16.22 -29.11
N ALA A 123 -6.39 -15.53 -30.24
CA ALA A 123 -5.23 -15.42 -31.10
C ALA A 123 -4.72 -13.98 -31.25
N GLY A 124 -5.14 -13.12 -30.35
CA GLY A 124 -5.03 -11.70 -30.52
C GLY A 124 -3.67 -11.10 -30.19
N THR A 125 -3.53 -9.88 -30.61
CA THR A 125 -2.38 -9.03 -30.31
C THR A 125 -2.32 -8.73 -28.82
N SER A 126 -1.16 -8.91 -28.21
CA SER A 126 -0.89 -8.45 -26.84
C SER A 126 -0.56 -6.96 -26.84
N THR A 127 -1.10 -6.23 -25.88
CA THR A 127 -0.86 -4.81 -25.71
C THR A 127 -0.61 -4.53 -24.23
N THR A 128 0.27 -3.60 -23.91
CA THR A 128 0.53 -3.14 -22.55
C THR A 128 -0.03 -1.74 -22.38
N THR A 129 -0.79 -1.53 -21.31
CA THR A 129 -1.30 -0.22 -20.88
C THR A 129 -0.57 0.19 -19.59
N THR A 130 -0.07 1.43 -19.53
CA THR A 130 0.67 1.94 -18.38
C THR A 130 0.01 3.18 -17.82
N VAL A 131 -0.22 3.20 -16.50
CA VAL A 131 -0.71 4.36 -15.76
C VAL A 131 0.31 4.75 -14.70
N LYS A 132 0.61 6.05 -14.60
CA LYS A 132 1.51 6.61 -13.59
C LYS A 132 0.91 7.86 -12.97
N GLY A 133 0.99 7.98 -11.66
CA GLY A 133 0.52 9.19 -10.98
C GLY A 133 0.46 9.04 -9.46
N PHE A 134 0.15 10.15 -8.82
CA PHE A 134 -0.07 10.15 -7.37
C PHE A 134 -1.41 9.50 -7.05
N GLY A 135 -1.42 8.71 -5.99
CA GLY A 135 -2.63 8.18 -5.38
C GLY A 135 -3.17 9.11 -4.30
N ASP A 136 -4.00 8.55 -3.41
CA ASP A 136 -4.63 9.31 -2.35
C ASP A 136 -3.65 9.62 -1.23
N VAL A 137 -3.54 10.90 -0.89
CA VAL A 137 -2.85 11.36 0.31
C VAL A 137 -3.61 10.85 1.52
N SER A 138 -2.90 10.35 2.53
CA SER A 138 -3.52 9.94 3.78
C SER A 138 -2.88 10.61 4.99
N LEU A 139 -3.73 10.89 5.97
CA LEU A 139 -3.37 11.38 7.30
C LEU A 139 -3.80 10.33 8.31
N SER A 140 -2.88 9.86 9.15
CA SER A 140 -3.17 8.87 10.17
C SER A 140 -2.71 9.34 11.54
N PHE A 141 -3.47 8.93 12.56
CA PHE A 141 -3.25 9.22 13.96
C PHE A 141 -3.05 7.90 14.68
N LEU A 142 -1.93 7.77 15.39
CA LEU A 142 -1.61 6.63 16.22
C LEU A 142 -1.71 7.07 17.67
N TYR A 143 -2.53 6.40 18.47
CA TYR A 143 -2.74 6.74 19.88
C TYR A 143 -2.39 5.56 20.77
N ARG A 144 -1.39 5.72 21.64
CA ARG A 144 -0.94 4.71 22.59
C ARG A 144 -1.98 4.54 23.70
N VAL A 145 -2.54 3.33 23.78
CA VAL A 145 -3.52 2.95 24.80
C VAL A 145 -2.86 2.27 26.00
N PHE A 146 -1.81 1.49 25.74
CA PHE A 146 -1.14 0.71 26.77
C PHE A 146 0.35 0.52 26.46
N GLU A 147 1.19 0.57 27.51
CA GLU A 147 2.61 0.22 27.45
C GLU A 147 3.10 -0.22 28.84
N ASP A 148 3.81 -1.37 28.92
CA ASP A 148 4.39 -1.91 30.16
C ASP A 148 5.89 -2.25 30.05
N GLY A 149 6.59 -1.68 29.05
CA GLY A 149 8.00 -1.91 28.79
C GLY A 149 8.32 -3.21 28.05
N ARG A 150 7.36 -4.10 27.84
CA ARG A 150 7.45 -5.29 26.98
C ARG A 150 6.35 -5.35 25.96
N ASN A 151 5.22 -4.74 26.24
CA ASN A 151 4.02 -4.77 25.42
C ASN A 151 3.56 -3.34 25.17
N ARG A 152 3.12 -3.07 23.95
CA ARG A 152 2.54 -1.79 23.55
C ARG A 152 1.31 -2.05 22.69
N ILE A 153 0.23 -1.34 22.99
CA ILE A 153 -0.98 -1.34 22.18
C ILE A 153 -1.27 0.10 21.78
N HIS A 154 -1.56 0.30 20.50
CA HIS A 154 -2.04 1.59 20.03
C HIS A 154 -3.18 1.42 19.02
N LEU A 155 -4.02 2.44 18.97
CA LEU A 155 -5.07 2.60 17.97
C LEU A 155 -4.50 3.30 16.75
N ASN A 156 -4.98 2.92 15.59
CA ASN A 156 -4.72 3.56 14.31
C ASN A 156 -6.04 4.16 13.83
N LEU A 157 -6.03 5.43 13.46
CA LEU A 157 -7.16 6.09 12.81
C LEU A 157 -6.62 6.90 11.63
N GLY A 158 -6.88 6.43 10.42
CA GLY A 158 -6.47 7.08 9.18
C GLY A 158 -7.65 7.67 8.43
N ILE A 159 -7.36 8.70 7.64
CA ILE A 159 -8.27 9.30 6.66
C ILE A 159 -7.50 9.41 5.35
N GLY A 160 -8.04 8.82 4.28
CA GLY A 160 -7.56 9.01 2.91
C GLY A 160 -8.40 10.06 2.20
N PHE A 161 -7.72 10.95 1.48
CA PHE A 161 -8.37 12.03 0.72
C PHE A 161 -8.35 11.68 -0.76
N PRO A 162 -9.47 11.84 -1.50
CA PRO A 162 -9.61 11.43 -2.91
C PRO A 162 -8.81 12.35 -3.86
N SER A 163 -7.49 12.30 -3.75
CA SER A 163 -6.54 13.06 -4.58
C SER A 163 -6.05 12.29 -5.80
N GLY A 164 -6.15 10.95 -5.79
CA GLY A 164 -5.82 10.09 -6.91
C GLY A 164 -6.91 10.10 -7.98
N SER A 165 -6.50 10.05 -9.26
CA SER A 165 -7.43 10.00 -10.38
C SER A 165 -8.22 8.70 -10.42
N ILE A 166 -9.52 8.81 -10.76
CA ILE A 166 -10.43 7.68 -11.03
C ILE A 166 -10.93 7.68 -12.49
N LYS A 167 -10.28 8.49 -13.34
CA LYS A 167 -10.70 8.71 -14.74
C LYS A 167 -9.61 8.33 -15.72
N GLU A 168 -8.70 7.44 -15.33
CA GLU A 168 -7.66 6.96 -16.21
C GLU A 168 -8.28 6.27 -17.42
N ALA A 169 -7.89 6.71 -18.61
CA ALA A 169 -8.40 6.23 -19.89
C ALA A 169 -7.27 6.19 -20.91
N GLN A 170 -7.19 5.13 -21.70
CA GLN A 170 -6.21 4.93 -22.76
C GLN A 170 -6.80 4.05 -23.85
N PRO A 171 -6.19 3.97 -25.05
CA PRO A 171 -6.55 2.95 -26.01
C PRO A 171 -6.35 1.54 -25.43
N VAL A 172 -7.35 0.68 -25.59
CA VAL A 172 -7.31 -0.73 -25.18
C VAL A 172 -7.35 -1.63 -26.43
N PRO A 173 -7.00 -2.92 -26.34
CA PRO A 173 -7.08 -3.81 -27.49
C PRO A 173 -8.47 -3.78 -28.13
N GLY A 174 -8.53 -3.55 -29.44
CA GLY A 174 -9.78 -3.48 -30.21
C GLY A 174 -10.42 -2.10 -30.29
N SER A 175 -10.01 -1.09 -29.49
CA SER A 175 -10.59 0.27 -29.54
C SER A 175 -9.97 1.20 -30.61
N GLY A 176 -8.91 0.74 -31.30
CA GLY A 176 -8.12 1.61 -32.17
C GLY A 176 -7.46 2.73 -31.35
N ASP A 177 -7.65 3.99 -31.78
CA ASP A 177 -7.15 5.18 -31.06
C ASP A 177 -8.17 5.77 -30.07
N THR A 178 -9.33 5.12 -29.89
CA THR A 178 -10.35 5.59 -28.97
C THR A 178 -9.91 5.39 -27.53
N LEU A 179 -9.96 6.47 -26.72
CA LEU A 179 -9.69 6.38 -25.28
C LEU A 179 -10.87 5.72 -24.58
N GLU A 180 -10.63 4.62 -23.93
CA GLU A 180 -11.61 3.93 -23.11
C GLU A 180 -11.22 3.97 -21.64
N ARG A 181 -12.22 3.97 -20.74
CA ARG A 181 -12.01 3.90 -19.30
C ARG A 181 -11.26 2.63 -18.96
N LEU A 182 -10.16 2.78 -18.21
CA LEU A 182 -9.38 1.63 -17.73
C LEU A 182 -10.06 0.97 -16.53
N PRO A 183 -9.84 -0.34 -16.30
CA PRO A 183 -10.41 -1.09 -15.20
C PRO A 183 -10.17 -0.49 -13.81
N TYR A 184 -10.98 -0.90 -12.83
CA TYR A 184 -10.88 -0.46 -11.42
C TYR A 184 -9.46 -0.57 -10.85
N VAL A 185 -8.75 -1.65 -11.15
CA VAL A 185 -7.37 -1.89 -10.67
C VAL A 185 -6.37 -0.89 -11.24
N MET A 186 -6.64 -0.31 -12.41
CA MET A 186 -5.77 0.67 -13.07
C MET A 186 -6.03 2.11 -12.60
N GLN A 187 -7.12 2.40 -11.90
CA GLN A 187 -7.38 3.71 -11.33
C GLN A 187 -6.42 4.03 -10.17
N LEU A 188 -6.05 5.30 -9.96
CA LEU A 188 -5.04 5.72 -8.99
C LEU A 188 -5.59 5.94 -7.58
N GLY A 189 -6.91 6.06 -7.42
CA GLY A 189 -7.60 6.20 -6.15
C GLY A 189 -8.99 5.58 -6.16
N PRO A 190 -9.72 5.55 -5.03
CA PRO A 190 -11.12 5.18 -4.92
C PRO A 190 -12.07 6.32 -5.31
N GLY A 191 -11.59 7.58 -5.29
CA GLY A 191 -12.41 8.76 -5.55
C GLY A 191 -13.38 9.14 -4.42
N THR A 192 -13.30 8.46 -3.29
CA THR A 192 -14.07 8.72 -2.05
C THR A 192 -13.12 8.98 -0.90
N ILE A 193 -13.62 9.59 0.18
CA ILE A 193 -12.88 9.61 1.45
C ILE A 193 -12.86 8.17 1.97
N ASP A 194 -11.72 7.70 2.42
CA ASP A 194 -11.61 6.44 3.14
C ASP A 194 -11.26 6.65 4.63
N LEU A 195 -11.82 5.81 5.49
CA LEU A 195 -11.52 5.74 6.91
C LEU A 195 -10.72 4.46 7.17
N ARG A 196 -9.61 4.58 7.90
CA ARG A 196 -8.68 3.46 8.19
C ARG A 196 -8.55 3.21 9.69
N PRO A 197 -9.58 2.64 10.33
CA PRO A 197 -9.49 2.24 11.72
C PRO A 197 -8.62 1.00 11.89
N GLY A 198 -7.90 0.92 13.01
CA GLY A 198 -7.11 -0.25 13.32
C GLY A 198 -6.58 -0.29 14.74
N VAL A 199 -5.99 -1.43 15.07
CA VAL A 199 -5.32 -1.69 16.35
C VAL A 199 -4.02 -2.42 16.06
N THR A 200 -2.95 -1.97 16.71
CA THR A 200 -1.63 -2.59 16.62
C THR A 200 -1.15 -3.00 18.01
N TYR A 201 -0.67 -4.23 18.11
CA TYR A 201 0.03 -4.75 19.26
C TYR A 201 1.48 -5.03 18.91
N ASN A 202 2.40 -4.59 19.74
CA ASN A 202 3.83 -4.90 19.70
C ASN A 202 4.26 -5.52 21.02
N GLY A 203 5.02 -6.61 20.95
CA GLY A 203 5.57 -7.32 22.09
C GLY A 203 7.05 -7.60 21.94
N TYR A 204 7.75 -7.74 23.08
CA TYR A 204 9.15 -8.12 23.12
C TYR A 204 9.40 -9.15 24.22
N TRP A 205 10.04 -10.26 23.87
CA TRP A 205 10.38 -11.31 24.81
C TRP A 205 11.66 -12.04 24.41
N ARG A 206 12.63 -12.06 25.31
CA ARG A 206 13.90 -12.82 25.15
C ARG A 206 14.63 -12.57 23.82
N GLY A 207 14.67 -11.33 23.33
CA GLY A 207 15.35 -10.99 22.09
C GLY A 207 14.52 -11.20 20.83
N ILE A 208 13.28 -11.68 20.97
CA ILE A 208 12.30 -11.79 19.88
C ILE A 208 11.32 -10.64 20.01
N PHE A 209 11.11 -9.90 18.94
CA PHE A 209 9.98 -9.00 18.81
C PHE A 209 8.85 -9.69 18.04
N PHE A 210 7.65 -9.39 18.39
CA PHE A 210 6.48 -9.94 17.71
C PHE A 210 5.32 -8.97 17.81
N GLY A 211 4.31 -9.14 16.98
CA GLY A 211 3.16 -8.28 17.03
C GLY A 211 2.07 -8.70 16.06
N GLY A 212 1.01 -7.92 16.07
CA GLY A 212 -0.11 -8.09 15.16
C GLY A 212 -0.85 -6.79 14.97
N GLN A 213 -1.50 -6.67 13.82
CA GLN A 213 -2.29 -5.50 13.47
C GLN A 213 -3.56 -5.93 12.74
N ILE A 214 -4.65 -5.27 13.09
CA ILE A 214 -5.91 -5.31 12.35
C ILE A 214 -6.14 -3.92 11.81
N LEU A 215 -6.37 -3.82 10.49
CA LEU A 215 -6.71 -2.57 9.81
C LEU A 215 -7.95 -2.77 8.94
N GLY A 216 -8.82 -1.76 8.90
CA GLY A 216 -9.88 -1.64 7.92
C GLY A 216 -9.59 -0.47 6.97
N THR A 217 -10.07 -0.55 5.73
CA THR A 217 -10.24 0.59 4.83
C THR A 217 -11.70 0.64 4.43
N LEU A 218 -12.42 1.62 4.97
CA LEU A 218 -13.87 1.79 4.81
C LEU A 218 -14.10 2.99 3.89
N GLN A 219 -14.71 2.75 2.75
CA GLN A 219 -15.00 3.80 1.77
C GLN A 219 -16.26 4.57 2.19
N ALA A 220 -16.19 5.91 2.19
CA ALA A 220 -17.30 6.76 2.61
C ALA A 220 -17.91 7.51 1.43
N GLY A 221 -19.14 7.16 1.08
CA GLY A 221 -19.91 7.78 0.01
C GLY A 221 -19.57 7.25 -1.38
N THR A 222 -20.27 7.78 -2.38
CA THR A 222 -20.13 7.43 -3.79
C THR A 222 -19.23 8.43 -4.50
N ASN A 223 -18.37 7.99 -5.38
CA ASN A 223 -17.48 8.86 -6.14
C ASN A 223 -18.17 9.50 -7.36
N SER A 224 -17.46 10.36 -8.10
CA SER A 224 -17.99 11.08 -9.26
C SER A 224 -18.23 10.22 -10.50
N GLN A 225 -18.06 8.93 -10.41
CA GLN A 225 -18.35 7.92 -11.45
C GLN A 225 -19.37 6.90 -10.97
N ASP A 226 -20.20 7.27 -10.00
CA ASP A 226 -21.35 6.52 -9.48
C ASP A 226 -21.04 5.16 -8.85
N TYR A 227 -19.79 4.96 -8.36
CA TYR A 227 -19.45 3.76 -7.59
C TYR A 227 -18.71 4.10 -6.29
N THR A 228 -18.74 3.16 -5.37
CA THR A 228 -17.93 3.12 -4.15
C THR A 228 -17.00 1.93 -4.23
N LYS A 229 -15.68 2.13 -4.15
CA LYS A 229 -14.72 1.02 -4.14
C LYS A 229 -15.02 0.09 -2.96
N GLY A 230 -14.81 -1.21 -3.12
CA GLY A 230 -15.03 -2.19 -2.06
C GLY A 230 -14.18 -1.93 -0.82
N ASN A 231 -14.76 -2.14 0.34
CA ASN A 231 -14.05 -2.08 1.61
C ASN A 231 -12.94 -3.13 1.65
N GLU A 232 -11.89 -2.87 2.45
CA GLU A 232 -10.77 -3.78 2.63
C GLU A 232 -10.51 -4.01 4.12
N TYR A 233 -10.22 -5.26 4.49
CA TYR A 233 -9.80 -5.64 5.84
C TYR A 233 -8.50 -6.41 5.78
N GLY A 234 -7.57 -6.02 6.66
CA GLY A 234 -6.27 -6.66 6.83
C GLY A 234 -6.07 -7.16 8.24
N LEU A 235 -5.49 -8.35 8.37
CA LEU A 235 -4.99 -8.91 9.61
C LEU A 235 -3.56 -9.38 9.35
N THR A 236 -2.60 -8.81 10.08
CA THR A 236 -1.20 -9.22 9.95
C THR A 236 -0.60 -9.57 11.29
N GLY A 237 0.28 -10.56 11.31
CA GLY A 237 1.04 -10.94 12.48
C GLY A 237 2.49 -11.20 12.10
N TRP A 238 3.43 -10.82 12.96
CA TRP A 238 4.86 -10.94 12.71
C TRP A 238 5.63 -11.37 13.93
N ALA A 239 6.81 -11.96 13.67
CA ALA A 239 7.85 -12.16 14.63
C ALA A 239 9.21 -11.93 13.97
N GLY A 240 10.17 -11.46 14.75
CA GLY A 240 11.52 -11.23 14.24
C GLY A 240 12.55 -11.15 15.35
N ARG A 241 13.80 -11.09 14.93
CA ARG A 241 14.94 -11.02 15.84
C ARG A 241 16.04 -10.13 15.30
N LYS A 242 16.58 -9.27 16.15
CA LYS A 242 17.81 -8.53 15.89
C LYS A 242 19.00 -9.40 16.33
N TRP A 243 19.74 -9.93 15.36
CA TRP A 243 20.86 -10.87 15.60
C TRP A 243 22.12 -10.15 16.05
N THR A 244 22.34 -8.97 15.49
CA THR A 244 23.46 -8.09 15.81
C THR A 244 22.96 -6.65 15.96
N ARG A 245 23.82 -5.70 16.32
CA ARG A 245 23.43 -4.27 16.38
C ARG A 245 23.03 -3.71 15.02
N TRP A 246 23.47 -4.32 13.93
CA TRP A 246 23.27 -3.81 12.57
C TRP A 246 22.39 -4.71 11.68
N PHE A 247 21.98 -5.91 12.14
CA PHE A 247 21.23 -6.88 11.32
C PHE A 247 20.12 -7.56 12.10
N GLY A 248 18.96 -7.66 11.46
CA GLY A 248 17.77 -8.38 11.94
C GLY A 248 17.05 -9.12 10.82
N THR A 249 16.18 -10.04 11.20
CA THR A 249 15.26 -10.75 10.30
C THR A 249 13.88 -10.81 10.90
N SER A 250 12.87 -10.90 10.03
CA SER A 250 11.47 -11.04 10.41
C SER A 250 10.73 -12.01 9.50
N PHE A 251 9.67 -12.58 10.04
CA PHE A 251 8.66 -13.34 9.30
C PHE A 251 7.30 -12.72 9.57
N ARG A 252 6.46 -12.59 8.55
CA ARG A 252 5.11 -12.02 8.64
C ARG A 252 4.11 -12.87 7.86
N LEU A 253 2.94 -13.05 8.44
CA LEU A 253 1.75 -13.50 7.76
C LEU A 253 0.82 -12.30 7.57
N ASP A 254 0.29 -12.13 6.37
CA ASP A 254 -0.57 -11.00 6.01
C ASP A 254 -1.82 -11.53 5.31
N TRP A 255 -2.95 -11.48 6.01
CA TRP A 255 -4.24 -11.79 5.45
C TRP A 255 -4.96 -10.52 5.03
N ARG A 256 -5.50 -10.52 3.81
CA ARG A 256 -6.23 -9.41 3.23
C ARG A 256 -7.51 -9.90 2.59
N GLN A 257 -8.59 -9.17 2.83
CA GLN A 257 -9.87 -9.36 2.15
C GLN A 257 -10.31 -8.04 1.55
N VAL A 258 -10.64 -8.07 0.27
CA VAL A 258 -11.22 -6.95 -0.49
C VAL A 258 -12.63 -7.37 -0.89
N PHE A 259 -13.59 -6.45 -0.78
CA PHE A 259 -14.96 -6.64 -1.22
C PHE A 259 -15.20 -6.04 -2.60
N ASN A 260 -16.30 -6.41 -3.24
CA ASN A 260 -16.69 -5.83 -4.51
C ASN A 260 -17.06 -4.35 -4.34
N PRO A 261 -16.85 -3.51 -5.36
CA PRO A 261 -17.44 -2.17 -5.41
C PRO A 261 -18.96 -2.21 -5.33
N GLU A 262 -19.56 -1.16 -4.78
CA GLU A 262 -21.00 -0.89 -4.84
C GLU A 262 -21.25 0.15 -5.94
N GLY A 263 -22.22 -0.10 -6.83
CA GLY A 263 -22.40 0.67 -8.07
C GLY A 263 -21.35 0.32 -9.13
N GLU A 264 -21.36 1.06 -10.23
CA GLU A 264 -20.44 0.81 -11.35
C GLU A 264 -20.16 2.10 -12.14
N ASP A 265 -18.95 2.23 -12.69
CA ASP A 265 -18.66 3.25 -13.71
C ASP A 265 -19.24 2.78 -15.06
N VAL A 266 -20.22 3.48 -15.58
CA VAL A 266 -20.90 3.14 -16.84
C VAL A 266 -19.96 3.13 -18.06
N LEU A 267 -18.78 3.71 -17.95
CA LEU A 267 -17.74 3.70 -18.99
C LEU A 267 -16.83 2.47 -18.89
N MET A 268 -16.92 1.67 -17.81
CA MET A 268 -16.25 0.38 -17.68
C MET A 268 -17.20 -0.72 -18.16
N LEU A 269 -16.94 -1.26 -19.35
CA LEU A 269 -17.83 -2.24 -19.97
C LEU A 269 -17.61 -3.64 -19.35
N ALA A 270 -18.47 -4.02 -18.42
CA ALA A 270 -18.39 -5.30 -17.68
C ALA A 270 -18.33 -6.55 -18.57
N THR A 271 -18.80 -6.46 -19.83
CA THR A 271 -18.74 -7.53 -20.83
C THR A 271 -17.42 -7.56 -21.60
N ARG A 272 -16.66 -6.49 -21.60
CA ARG A 272 -15.37 -6.38 -22.34
C ARG A 272 -14.27 -7.19 -21.66
N SER A 273 -14.09 -6.99 -20.36
CA SER A 273 -13.05 -7.64 -19.56
C SER A 273 -13.55 -7.95 -18.14
N PRO A 274 -13.12 -9.07 -17.54
CA PRO A 274 -13.48 -9.35 -16.15
C PRO A 274 -12.99 -8.31 -15.15
N LEU A 275 -11.94 -7.54 -15.48
CA LEU A 275 -11.43 -6.45 -14.64
C LEU A 275 -12.31 -5.19 -14.67
N ASP A 276 -13.20 -5.07 -15.66
CA ASP A 276 -14.18 -3.97 -15.76
C ASP A 276 -15.49 -4.28 -15.00
N ASN A 277 -15.70 -5.53 -14.60
CA ASN A 277 -16.92 -5.94 -13.92
C ASN A 277 -16.81 -5.70 -12.41
N ALA A 278 -17.62 -4.79 -11.88
CA ALA A 278 -17.64 -4.43 -10.46
C ALA A 278 -17.92 -5.64 -9.53
N LEU A 279 -18.73 -6.62 -9.98
CA LEU A 279 -19.11 -7.79 -9.19
C LEU A 279 -18.02 -8.86 -9.08
N LEU A 280 -16.90 -8.70 -9.82
CA LEU A 280 -15.83 -9.67 -9.89
C LEU A 280 -14.51 -9.16 -9.29
N GLN A 281 -14.54 -8.11 -8.44
CA GLN A 281 -13.32 -7.48 -7.89
C GLN A 281 -12.95 -8.01 -6.49
N ALA A 282 -13.84 -8.74 -5.81
CA ALA A 282 -13.55 -9.22 -4.48
C ALA A 282 -12.48 -10.33 -4.47
N SER A 283 -11.69 -10.33 -3.40
CA SER A 283 -10.57 -11.26 -3.26
C SER A 283 -10.22 -11.51 -1.80
N ARG A 284 -9.63 -12.68 -1.55
CA ARG A 284 -9.00 -13.06 -0.27
C ARG A 284 -7.61 -13.56 -0.53
N ARG A 285 -6.64 -13.09 0.25
CA ARG A 285 -5.24 -13.50 0.11
C ARG A 285 -4.59 -13.66 1.48
N LEU A 286 -3.78 -14.69 1.63
CA LEU A 286 -2.85 -14.87 2.75
C LEU A 286 -1.44 -14.94 2.18
N ASP A 287 -0.60 -14.00 2.55
CA ASP A 287 0.80 -13.97 2.15
C ASP A 287 1.71 -14.40 3.30
N ALA A 288 2.79 -15.12 2.97
CA ALA A 288 3.91 -15.39 3.85
C ALA A 288 5.11 -14.56 3.38
N LEU A 289 5.62 -13.70 4.26
CA LEU A 289 6.67 -12.73 3.93
C LEU A 289 7.88 -12.94 4.83
N PHE A 290 9.07 -12.72 4.26
CA PHE A 290 10.33 -12.79 4.97
C PHE A 290 11.11 -11.48 4.82
N GLY A 291 11.58 -10.92 5.94
CA GLY A 291 12.20 -9.60 5.99
C GLY A 291 13.63 -9.62 6.51
N PHE A 292 14.43 -8.67 5.99
CA PHE A 292 15.79 -8.36 6.42
C PHE A 292 15.89 -6.89 6.75
N ASP A 293 16.50 -6.59 7.90
CA ASP A 293 16.69 -5.23 8.40
C ASP A 293 18.17 -4.96 8.62
N PHE A 294 18.62 -3.81 8.15
CA PHE A 294 19.98 -3.31 8.34
C PHE A 294 19.94 -1.95 9.02
N TYR A 295 20.65 -1.82 10.13
CA TYR A 295 20.69 -0.60 10.94
C TYR A 295 22.06 0.07 10.85
N VAL A 296 22.08 1.35 10.55
CA VAL A 296 23.31 2.13 10.60
C VAL A 296 23.64 2.46 12.05
N THR A 297 24.76 1.93 12.55
CA THR A 297 25.13 2.00 13.98
C THR A 297 26.15 3.09 14.30
N ARG A 298 26.67 3.83 13.32
CA ARG A 298 27.72 4.83 13.50
C ARG A 298 27.60 5.95 12.44
N GLY A 299 28.21 7.10 12.73
CA GLY A 299 28.26 8.22 11.80
C GLY A 299 27.02 9.09 11.83
N SER A 300 26.92 10.03 10.88
CA SER A 300 25.82 11.00 10.76
C SER A 300 24.44 10.39 10.45
N LEU A 301 24.43 9.17 9.94
CA LEU A 301 23.19 8.42 9.63
C LEU A 301 22.89 7.36 10.70
N HIS A 302 23.45 7.49 11.90
CA HIS A 302 23.11 6.59 13.03
C HIS A 302 21.60 6.59 13.25
N GLY A 303 21.02 5.38 13.44
CA GLY A 303 19.57 5.20 13.58
C GLY A 303 18.82 4.98 12.26
N MET A 304 19.47 5.22 11.10
CA MET A 304 18.84 4.88 9.82
C MET A 304 18.66 3.37 9.68
N ARG A 305 17.47 2.96 9.22
CA ARG A 305 17.11 1.59 8.91
C ARG A 305 16.90 1.42 7.41
N LEU A 306 17.53 0.40 6.84
CA LEU A 306 17.26 -0.12 5.51
C LEU A 306 16.60 -1.47 5.67
N SER A 307 15.50 -1.71 4.97
CA SER A 307 14.75 -2.96 5.09
C SER A 307 14.29 -3.46 3.75
N VAL A 308 14.24 -4.79 3.62
CA VAL A 308 13.65 -5.49 2.46
C VAL A 308 12.79 -6.62 2.99
N GLU A 309 11.58 -6.75 2.49
CA GLU A 309 10.64 -7.83 2.78
C GLU A 309 10.12 -8.39 1.47
N ALA A 310 10.20 -9.71 1.28
CA ALA A 310 9.66 -10.40 0.10
C ALA A 310 8.63 -11.43 0.54
N GLY A 311 7.58 -11.61 -0.25
CA GLY A 311 6.46 -12.46 0.06
C GLY A 311 5.92 -13.26 -1.11
N LEU A 312 5.33 -14.40 -0.78
CA LEU A 312 4.60 -15.27 -1.68
C LEU A 312 3.20 -15.52 -1.12
N PRO A 313 2.18 -15.60 -1.98
CA PRO A 313 0.84 -15.97 -1.53
C PRO A 313 0.80 -17.46 -1.14
N ALA A 314 0.44 -17.71 0.12
CA ALA A 314 0.17 -19.05 0.65
C ALA A 314 -1.25 -19.51 0.31
N TYR A 315 -2.18 -18.56 0.16
CA TYR A 315 -3.56 -18.81 -0.24
C TYR A 315 -4.12 -17.62 -1.00
N GLN A 316 -4.93 -17.89 -2.05
CA GLN A 316 -5.68 -16.89 -2.79
C GLN A 316 -7.05 -17.46 -3.20
N SER A 317 -8.08 -16.59 -3.15
CA SER A 317 -9.42 -16.86 -3.69
C SER A 317 -9.95 -15.57 -4.30
N LEU A 318 -10.32 -15.60 -5.58
CA LEU A 318 -10.72 -14.45 -6.39
C LEU A 318 -12.14 -14.68 -6.91
N ASP A 319 -13.04 -13.70 -6.78
CA ASP A 319 -14.47 -13.90 -7.10
C ASP A 319 -14.72 -14.14 -8.60
N GLY A 320 -13.93 -13.53 -9.47
CA GLY A 320 -14.02 -13.72 -10.91
C GLY A 320 -12.72 -14.18 -11.53
N PRO A 321 -12.63 -14.32 -12.85
CA PRO A 321 -11.38 -14.57 -13.53
C PRO A 321 -10.48 -13.33 -13.41
N GLN A 322 -9.75 -13.24 -12.30
CA GLN A 322 -8.79 -12.19 -11.99
C GLN A 322 -7.36 -12.71 -12.06
N LEU A 323 -6.40 -11.79 -12.20
CA LEU A 323 -4.97 -12.10 -12.15
C LEU A 323 -4.56 -12.44 -10.71
N ARG A 324 -3.92 -13.60 -10.52
CA ARG A 324 -3.40 -14.01 -9.22
C ARG A 324 -2.06 -13.34 -8.92
N ASN A 325 -1.84 -12.96 -7.68
CA ASN A 325 -0.53 -12.49 -7.23
C ASN A 325 0.49 -13.63 -7.30
N ARG A 326 1.70 -13.33 -7.78
CA ARG A 326 2.83 -14.26 -7.87
C ARG A 326 3.81 -14.05 -6.76
N TRP A 327 4.15 -12.81 -6.47
CA TRP A 327 5.06 -12.40 -5.42
C TRP A 327 4.88 -10.91 -5.11
N SER A 328 5.36 -10.53 -3.94
CA SER A 328 5.44 -9.14 -3.49
C SER A 328 6.82 -8.83 -2.93
N LEU A 329 7.25 -7.58 -3.07
CA LEU A 329 8.49 -7.04 -2.53
C LEU A 329 8.22 -5.68 -1.92
N THR A 330 8.73 -5.45 -0.73
CA THR A 330 8.79 -4.13 -0.11
C THR A 330 10.23 -3.84 0.25
N ALA A 331 10.75 -2.71 -0.18
CA ALA A 331 12.07 -2.22 0.21
C ALA A 331 11.94 -0.78 0.69
N GLY A 332 12.69 -0.38 1.70
CA GLY A 332 12.56 0.97 2.21
C GLY A 332 13.69 1.43 3.09
N VAL A 333 13.69 2.74 3.34
CA VAL A 333 14.58 3.43 4.25
C VAL A 333 13.74 4.25 5.23
N GLN A 334 14.13 4.21 6.49
CA GLN A 334 13.52 4.97 7.58
C GLN A 334 14.62 5.67 8.37
N TYR A 335 14.38 6.92 8.71
CA TYR A 335 15.32 7.72 9.50
C TYR A 335 14.55 8.61 10.48
N ALA A 336 14.80 8.40 11.76
CA ALA A 336 14.25 9.19 12.85
C ALA A 336 15.31 10.15 13.40
N PHE A 337 14.92 11.38 13.73
CA PHE A 337 15.78 12.45 14.24
C PHE A 337 15.02 13.39 15.19
#